data_4993e426ff7acaddc25ee5227f6fd80f
#
_entry.id   4993e426ff7acaddc25ee5227f6fd80f
#
_cell.length_a   1.000
_cell.length_b   1.000
_cell.length_c   1.000
_cell.angle_alpha   90.00
_cell.angle_beta   90.00
_cell.angle_gamma   90.00
#
_symmetry.space_group_name_H-M   'P 1'
#
loop_
_entity.id
_entity.type
_entity.pdbx_description
1 polymer ?
#
loop_
_entity_poly.entity_id
_entity_poly.type
_entity_poly.pdbx_seq_one_letter_code
_entity_poly.pdbx_strand_id
1 'polypeptide(L)'
;GTLHTVRLRASFVNNRFVDEDLFEKISGLINEIIFHPLIDDGEFDGPTFRIQSNNLKSAIKSLYDDKQFLANQRLMDLYYQNDSVMKVPSFGQIADLENLNAKSLVSTYHSMINEDKIDIFVLGDIDPMRAQQVVAKLPFKDRDIVNKSPLYHQALYDQVQRKTEYQQINQAKLNLAYSLPVYYHDADYYAGLVFNGLFGGTPYSKLFTNVREKASLAYYASSRLLPFNGIVSVQTGIQASDQEKVQNMIQEQLIALQNGDFTTETLSEVQDSLINQYRAGHDLASNVLEQQLVT
;
A
#
# COMPACT_ATOMS: atom_id res chain seq x y z
N GLY A 1 -2.45 4.03 -0.69
CA GLY A 1 -2.49 5.41 -0.21
C GLY A 1 -3.05 6.34 -1.26
N THR A 2 -3.42 7.52 -0.87
CA THR A 2 -3.96 8.55 -1.75
C THR A 2 -2.89 9.41 -2.42
N LEU A 3 -1.63 9.29 -1.97
CA LEU A 3 -0.48 9.97 -2.56
C LEU A 3 0.31 8.99 -3.43
N HIS A 4 0.57 9.41 -4.66
CA HIS A 4 1.49 8.71 -5.54
C HIS A 4 2.91 9.10 -5.16
N THR A 5 3.79 8.14 -4.91
CA THR A 5 5.19 8.37 -4.57
C THR A 5 6.09 7.52 -5.44
N VAL A 6 7.14 8.15 -5.97
CA VAL A 6 8.27 7.43 -6.57
C VAL A 6 9.34 7.31 -5.50
N ARG A 7 9.88 6.12 -5.28
CA ARG A 7 10.86 5.85 -4.24
C ARG A 7 12.14 5.32 -4.85
N LEU A 8 13.25 5.99 -4.58
CA LEU A 8 14.58 5.47 -4.82
C LEU A 8 15.18 5.04 -3.48
N ARG A 9 15.60 3.80 -3.39
CA ARG A 9 16.16 3.22 -2.16
C ARG A 9 17.53 2.64 -2.44
N ALA A 10 18.50 3.00 -1.61
CA ALA A 10 19.81 2.37 -1.57
C ALA A 10 20.05 1.79 -0.17
N SER A 11 20.67 0.61 -0.12
CA SER A 11 21.08 -0.05 1.11
C SER A 11 22.51 -0.54 0.93
N PHE A 12 23.37 -0.22 1.88
CA PHE A 12 24.79 -0.52 1.79
C PHE A 12 25.38 -0.79 3.18
N VAL A 13 26.56 -1.40 3.19
CA VAL A 13 27.28 -1.74 4.42
C VAL A 13 27.82 -0.47 5.07
N ASN A 14 27.78 -0.41 6.41
CA ASN A 14 28.34 0.71 7.16
C ASN A 14 29.86 0.77 6.97
N ASN A 15 30.41 1.97 6.88
CA ASN A 15 31.83 2.26 6.63
C ASN A 15 32.77 1.61 7.66
N ARG A 16 32.30 1.30 8.87
CA ARG A 16 33.10 0.58 9.88
C ARG A 16 33.51 -0.84 9.47
N PHE A 17 32.89 -1.40 8.45
CA PHE A 17 33.19 -2.75 7.94
C PHE A 17 33.93 -2.77 6.62
N VAL A 18 34.19 -1.61 6.03
CA VAL A 18 34.86 -1.45 4.74
C VAL A 18 35.75 -0.21 4.74
N ASP A 19 36.84 -0.25 3.98
CA ASP A 19 37.81 0.85 3.88
C ASP A 19 37.38 1.96 2.88
N GLU A 20 36.11 1.97 2.46
CA GLU A 20 35.59 2.90 1.47
C GLU A 20 34.45 3.75 2.02
N ASP A 21 34.36 5.01 1.64
CA ASP A 21 33.20 5.85 1.92
C ASP A 21 32.03 5.50 0.99
N LEU A 22 31.30 4.45 1.35
CA LEU A 22 30.18 3.98 0.56
C LEU A 22 29.02 4.98 0.56
N PHE A 23 28.83 5.75 1.62
CA PHE A 23 27.77 6.75 1.66
C PHE A 23 27.97 7.85 0.62
N GLU A 24 29.20 8.36 0.49
CA GLU A 24 29.57 9.34 -0.54
C GLU A 24 29.40 8.76 -1.95
N LYS A 25 29.88 7.52 -2.17
CA LYS A 25 29.79 6.83 -3.47
C LYS A 25 28.33 6.57 -3.88
N ILE A 26 27.50 6.11 -2.95
CA ILE A 26 26.08 5.85 -3.21
C ILE A 26 25.31 7.14 -3.45
N SER A 27 25.63 8.22 -2.70
CA SER A 27 25.06 9.54 -2.97
C SER A 27 25.43 10.05 -4.38
N GLY A 28 26.68 9.83 -4.81
CA GLY A 28 27.12 10.11 -6.18
C GLY A 28 26.34 9.32 -7.23
N LEU A 29 26.11 8.03 -7.00
CA LEU A 29 25.30 7.19 -7.88
C LEU A 29 23.83 7.66 -7.93
N ILE A 30 23.27 8.04 -6.79
CA ILE A 30 21.89 8.61 -6.73
C ILE A 30 21.84 9.92 -7.54
N ASN A 31 22.85 10.77 -7.41
CA ASN A 31 22.96 12.00 -8.21
C ASN A 31 22.98 11.70 -9.71
N GLU A 32 23.78 10.72 -10.13
CA GLU A 32 23.86 10.33 -11.54
C GLU A 32 22.51 9.80 -12.06
N ILE A 33 21.84 8.89 -11.31
CA ILE A 33 20.55 8.33 -11.70
C ILE A 33 19.47 9.41 -11.83
N ILE A 34 19.43 10.37 -10.88
CA ILE A 34 18.37 11.37 -10.83
C ILE A 34 18.64 12.56 -11.76
N PHE A 35 19.86 13.03 -11.85
CA PHE A 35 20.15 14.29 -12.56
C PHE A 35 20.82 14.10 -13.91
N HIS A 36 21.31 12.89 -14.20
CA HIS A 36 21.94 12.54 -15.46
C HIS A 36 21.33 11.26 -16.08
N PRO A 37 19.96 11.19 -16.21
CA PRO A 37 19.34 10.04 -16.81
C PRO A 37 19.73 9.91 -18.30
N LEU A 38 19.51 8.73 -18.88
CA LEU A 38 19.77 8.45 -20.29
C LEU A 38 18.74 9.17 -21.19
N ILE A 39 18.91 10.49 -21.30
CA ILE A 39 18.12 11.37 -22.18
C ILE A 39 19.06 11.94 -23.24
N ASP A 40 18.73 11.72 -24.50
CA ASP A 40 19.43 12.28 -25.66
C ASP A 40 18.39 12.95 -26.59
N ASP A 41 18.71 14.11 -27.12
CA ASP A 41 17.82 14.90 -28.00
C ASP A 41 16.40 15.14 -27.43
N GLY A 42 16.26 15.20 -26.09
CA GLY A 42 15.00 15.43 -25.38
C GLY A 42 14.11 14.19 -25.31
N GLU A 43 14.65 13.00 -25.53
CA GLU A 43 13.94 11.74 -25.40
C GLU A 43 14.75 10.76 -24.54
N PHE A 44 14.09 9.89 -23.76
CA PHE A 44 14.74 8.75 -23.15
C PHE A 44 15.22 7.77 -24.24
N ASP A 45 16.30 7.01 -23.94
CA ASP A 45 16.80 6.00 -24.84
C ASP A 45 15.68 5.08 -25.34
N GLY A 46 15.40 5.15 -26.65
CA GLY A 46 14.26 4.49 -27.28
C GLY A 46 14.23 2.98 -27.11
N PRO A 47 15.35 2.26 -27.31
CA PRO A 47 15.45 0.83 -27.02
C PRO A 47 15.11 0.48 -25.57
N THR A 48 15.68 1.18 -24.61
CA THR A 48 15.42 0.98 -23.17
C THR A 48 13.97 1.26 -22.83
N PHE A 49 13.39 2.37 -23.33
CA PHE A 49 11.98 2.68 -23.13
C PHE A 49 11.07 1.54 -23.60
N ARG A 50 11.31 0.98 -24.80
CA ARG A 50 10.51 -0.14 -25.32
C ARG A 50 10.63 -1.39 -24.45
N ILE A 51 11.83 -1.72 -24.01
CA ILE A 51 12.07 -2.88 -23.14
C ILE A 51 11.32 -2.70 -21.82
N GLN A 52 11.45 -1.54 -21.16
CA GLN A 52 10.81 -1.28 -19.87
C GLN A 52 9.29 -1.20 -19.99
N SER A 53 8.75 -0.59 -21.04
CA SER A 53 7.31 -0.59 -21.32
C SER A 53 6.74 -2.00 -21.49
N ASN A 54 7.44 -2.87 -22.21
CA ASN A 54 7.03 -4.26 -22.39
C ASN A 54 7.13 -5.06 -21.06
N ASN A 55 8.17 -4.82 -20.29
CA ASN A 55 8.33 -5.44 -18.97
C ASN A 55 7.20 -5.03 -18.04
N LEU A 56 6.88 -3.73 -17.98
CA LEU A 56 5.76 -3.21 -17.16
C LEU A 56 4.42 -3.78 -17.65
N LYS A 57 4.17 -3.82 -18.97
CA LYS A 57 2.96 -4.42 -19.54
C LYS A 57 2.80 -5.90 -19.15
N SER A 58 3.90 -6.65 -19.19
CA SER A 58 3.91 -8.06 -18.77
C SER A 58 3.70 -8.22 -17.27
N ALA A 59 4.33 -7.37 -16.44
CA ALA A 59 4.14 -7.36 -15.00
C ALA A 59 2.69 -7.04 -14.62
N ILE A 60 2.06 -6.04 -15.24
CA ILE A 60 0.66 -5.69 -15.00
C ILE A 60 -0.26 -6.88 -15.38
N LYS A 61 -0.04 -7.52 -16.54
CA LYS A 61 -0.82 -8.70 -16.93
C LYS A 61 -0.71 -9.82 -15.89
N SER A 62 0.50 -10.11 -15.43
CA SER A 62 0.76 -11.14 -14.44
C SER A 62 0.07 -10.87 -13.10
N LEU A 63 -0.06 -9.59 -12.68
CA LEU A 63 -0.82 -9.23 -11.48
C LEU A 63 -2.31 -9.59 -11.61
N TYR A 64 -2.91 -9.45 -12.79
CA TYR A 64 -4.31 -9.82 -13.02
C TYR A 64 -4.54 -11.33 -13.12
N ASP A 65 -3.48 -12.14 -13.25
CA ASP A 65 -3.55 -13.60 -13.15
C ASP A 65 -3.74 -14.05 -11.68
N ASP A 66 -3.27 -13.25 -10.70
CA ASP A 66 -3.62 -13.44 -9.29
C ASP A 66 -5.09 -13.07 -9.06
N LYS A 67 -5.89 -14.09 -8.79
CA LYS A 67 -7.35 -13.93 -8.62
C LYS A 67 -7.74 -13.19 -7.34
N GLN A 68 -6.90 -13.20 -6.31
CA GLN A 68 -7.12 -12.39 -5.11
C GLN A 68 -6.84 -10.91 -5.38
N PHE A 69 -5.76 -10.62 -6.09
CA PHE A 69 -5.46 -9.27 -6.54
C PHE A 69 -6.58 -8.72 -7.43
N LEU A 70 -7.02 -9.49 -8.43
CA LEU A 70 -8.11 -9.12 -9.33
C LEU A 70 -9.41 -8.83 -8.56
N ALA A 71 -9.79 -9.72 -7.63
CA ALA A 71 -10.99 -9.53 -6.82
C ALA A 71 -10.92 -8.28 -5.94
N ASN A 72 -9.74 -7.99 -5.39
CA ASN A 72 -9.52 -6.76 -4.63
C ASN A 72 -9.60 -5.50 -5.51
N GLN A 73 -9.02 -5.55 -6.71
CA GLN A 73 -9.14 -4.44 -7.67
C GLN A 73 -10.60 -4.18 -8.06
N ARG A 74 -11.38 -5.25 -8.31
CA ARG A 74 -12.81 -5.13 -8.60
C ARG A 74 -13.62 -4.57 -7.43
N LEU A 75 -13.23 -4.92 -6.20
CA LEU A 75 -13.82 -4.32 -5.00
C LEU A 75 -13.54 -2.80 -4.95
N MET A 76 -12.30 -2.38 -5.20
CA MET A 76 -11.94 -0.96 -5.22
C MET A 76 -12.63 -0.21 -6.37
N ASP A 77 -12.73 -0.80 -7.57
CA ASP A 77 -13.49 -0.23 -8.70
C ASP A 77 -14.96 0.03 -8.32
N LEU A 78 -15.55 -0.89 -7.56
CA LEU A 78 -16.93 -0.79 -7.08
C LEU A 78 -17.07 0.23 -5.95
N TYR A 79 -16.12 0.24 -5.01
CA TYR A 79 -16.13 1.13 -3.86
C TYR A 79 -15.94 2.59 -4.26
N TYR A 80 -15.00 2.88 -5.18
CA TYR A 80 -14.71 4.23 -5.67
C TYR A 80 -15.44 4.57 -6.98
N GLN A 81 -16.66 4.06 -7.18
CA GLN A 81 -17.37 4.17 -8.47
C GLN A 81 -17.45 5.59 -9.05
N ASN A 82 -17.48 6.62 -8.20
CA ASN A 82 -17.58 8.02 -8.58
C ASN A 82 -16.23 8.75 -8.65
N ASP A 83 -15.12 8.08 -8.32
CA ASP A 83 -13.77 8.64 -8.36
C ASP A 83 -12.87 7.83 -9.29
N SER A 84 -12.60 8.37 -10.47
CA SER A 84 -11.79 7.69 -11.46
C SER A 84 -10.33 7.56 -11.05
N VAL A 85 -9.80 8.48 -10.24
CA VAL A 85 -8.40 8.47 -9.79
C VAL A 85 -8.16 7.37 -8.77
N MET A 86 -9.08 7.22 -7.81
CA MET A 86 -8.95 6.22 -6.74
C MET A 86 -9.09 4.78 -7.23
N LYS A 87 -9.66 4.55 -8.41
CA LYS A 87 -9.73 3.24 -9.05
C LYS A 87 -8.41 2.78 -9.68
N VAL A 88 -7.56 3.74 -10.05
CA VAL A 88 -6.33 3.42 -10.77
C VAL A 88 -5.29 2.86 -9.80
N PRO A 89 -4.73 1.66 -10.07
CA PRO A 89 -3.62 1.14 -9.28
C PRO A 89 -2.39 2.05 -9.38
N SER A 90 -1.53 2.01 -8.37
CA SER A 90 -0.31 2.83 -8.34
C SER A 90 0.67 2.58 -9.50
N PHE A 91 0.56 1.44 -10.15
CA PHE A 91 1.36 1.10 -11.34
C PHE A 91 0.68 1.49 -12.67
N GLY A 92 -0.48 2.16 -12.63
CA GLY A 92 -1.23 2.57 -13.82
C GLY A 92 -2.03 1.44 -14.48
N GLN A 93 -2.42 1.65 -15.72
CA GLN A 93 -3.18 0.71 -16.52
C GLN A 93 -2.47 0.44 -17.85
N ILE A 94 -2.73 -0.73 -18.45
CA ILE A 94 -2.11 -1.09 -19.74
C ILE A 94 -2.47 -0.08 -20.84
N ALA A 95 -3.70 0.45 -20.82
CA ALA A 95 -4.13 1.46 -21.79
C ALA A 95 -3.31 2.75 -21.72
N ASP A 96 -2.80 3.12 -20.55
CA ASP A 96 -1.96 4.30 -20.38
C ASP A 96 -0.63 4.15 -21.09
N LEU A 97 -0.06 2.94 -21.11
CA LEU A 97 1.21 2.64 -21.79
C LEU A 97 1.13 2.80 -23.32
N GLU A 98 -0.04 2.66 -23.90
CA GLU A 98 -0.23 2.82 -25.34
C GLU A 98 -0.13 4.29 -25.78
N ASN A 99 -0.36 5.22 -24.87
CA ASN A 99 -0.29 6.65 -25.08
C ASN A 99 1.05 7.28 -24.66
N LEU A 100 1.94 6.50 -24.02
CA LEU A 100 3.25 6.96 -23.59
C LEU A 100 4.30 6.75 -24.68
N ASN A 101 5.21 7.71 -24.78
CA ASN A 101 6.42 7.61 -25.60
C ASN A 101 7.63 8.19 -24.85
N ALA A 102 8.81 7.92 -25.35
CA ALA A 102 10.07 8.33 -24.74
C ALA A 102 10.18 9.84 -24.52
N LYS A 103 9.60 10.64 -25.42
CA LYS A 103 9.61 12.10 -25.34
C LYS A 103 8.63 12.63 -24.30
N SER A 104 7.38 12.15 -24.29
CA SER A 104 6.38 12.60 -23.32
C SER A 104 6.78 12.25 -21.88
N LEU A 105 7.49 11.13 -21.69
CA LEU A 105 7.98 10.72 -20.39
C LEU A 105 9.04 11.68 -19.83
N VAL A 106 9.87 12.30 -20.69
CA VAL A 106 10.89 13.29 -20.26
C VAL A 106 10.21 14.50 -19.59
N SER A 107 9.13 15.02 -20.15
CA SER A 107 8.44 16.18 -19.54
C SER A 107 7.87 15.83 -18.16
N THR A 108 7.26 14.65 -18.01
CA THR A 108 6.76 14.16 -16.71
C THR A 108 7.91 13.99 -15.72
N TYR A 109 9.04 13.43 -16.17
CA TYR A 109 10.22 13.27 -15.35
C TYR A 109 10.77 14.62 -14.83
N HIS A 110 10.87 15.63 -15.70
CA HIS A 110 11.31 16.95 -15.30
C HIS A 110 10.35 17.65 -14.34
N SER A 111 9.02 17.54 -14.55
CA SER A 111 8.05 18.06 -13.58
C SER A 111 8.21 17.37 -12.22
N MET A 112 8.33 16.05 -12.18
CA MET A 112 8.53 15.30 -10.95
C MET A 112 9.77 15.77 -10.18
N ILE A 113 10.91 15.90 -10.85
CA ILE A 113 12.17 16.30 -10.20
C ILE A 113 12.17 17.77 -9.78
N ASN A 114 11.47 18.66 -10.49
CA ASN A 114 11.52 20.10 -10.22
C ASN A 114 10.35 20.63 -9.39
N GLU A 115 9.20 19.96 -9.37
CA GLU A 115 7.95 20.48 -8.81
C GLU A 115 7.40 19.65 -7.64
N ASP A 116 7.64 18.32 -7.63
CA ASP A 116 7.11 17.46 -6.58
C ASP A 116 7.88 17.63 -5.26
N LYS A 117 7.18 17.35 -4.14
CA LYS A 117 7.79 17.27 -2.82
C LYS A 117 8.82 16.14 -2.80
N ILE A 118 10.01 16.44 -2.27
CA ILE A 118 11.09 15.46 -2.11
C ILE A 118 11.43 15.36 -0.63
N ASP A 119 11.34 14.15 -0.11
CA ASP A 119 11.78 13.79 1.23
C ASP A 119 12.98 12.83 1.11
N ILE A 120 14.08 13.14 1.82
CA ILE A 120 15.28 12.32 1.86
C ILE A 120 15.46 11.79 3.27
N PHE A 121 15.44 10.49 3.41
CA PHE A 121 15.64 9.81 4.69
C PHE A 121 16.95 9.04 4.68
N VAL A 122 17.75 9.24 5.72
CA VAL A 122 18.98 8.49 5.96
C VAL A 122 18.83 7.76 7.29
N LEU A 123 18.94 6.44 7.28
CA LEU A 123 18.85 5.60 8.46
C LEU A 123 20.08 4.71 8.58
N GLY A 124 20.75 4.76 9.73
CA GLY A 124 21.91 3.93 10.02
C GLY A 124 22.77 4.50 11.14
N ASP A 125 23.87 3.82 11.42
CA ASP A 125 24.89 4.28 12.34
C ASP A 125 25.81 5.31 11.62
N ILE A 126 25.34 6.56 11.55
CA ILE A 126 26.00 7.67 10.87
C ILE A 126 25.81 8.96 11.66
N ASP A 127 26.84 9.81 11.67
CA ASP A 127 26.75 11.16 12.21
C ASP A 127 25.72 11.99 11.42
N PRO A 128 24.70 12.59 12.09
CA PRO A 128 23.71 13.43 11.45
C PRO A 128 24.28 14.61 10.65
N MET A 129 25.36 15.24 11.14
CA MET A 129 26.02 16.33 10.40
C MET A 129 26.67 15.83 9.11
N ARG A 130 27.29 14.65 9.17
CA ARG A 130 27.85 13.99 7.98
C ARG A 130 26.74 13.64 6.98
N ALA A 131 25.63 13.11 7.45
CA ALA A 131 24.47 12.81 6.60
C ALA A 131 23.96 14.06 5.88
N GLN A 132 23.77 15.16 6.61
CA GLN A 132 23.36 16.45 6.02
C GLN A 132 24.36 16.97 4.99
N GLN A 133 25.66 16.92 5.27
CA GLN A 133 26.70 17.37 4.33
C GLN A 133 26.71 16.59 3.02
N VAL A 134 26.50 15.27 3.08
CA VAL A 134 26.45 14.43 1.87
C VAL A 134 25.19 14.70 1.07
N VAL A 135 24.03 14.75 1.73
CA VAL A 135 22.73 15.02 1.09
C VAL A 135 22.68 16.42 0.48
N ALA A 136 23.28 17.42 1.12
CA ALA A 136 23.33 18.80 0.62
C ALA A 136 24.10 18.96 -0.71
N LYS A 137 24.90 17.95 -1.12
CA LYS A 137 25.56 17.94 -2.43
C LYS A 137 24.61 17.58 -3.60
N LEU A 138 23.46 17.00 -3.31
CA LEU A 138 22.47 16.71 -4.34
C LEU A 138 21.83 18.01 -4.83
N PRO A 139 21.77 18.25 -6.15
CA PRO A 139 21.42 19.55 -6.72
C PRO A 139 19.90 19.79 -6.77
N PHE A 140 19.18 19.36 -5.73
CA PHE A 140 17.78 19.72 -5.59
C PHE A 140 17.62 21.21 -5.33
N LYS A 141 16.66 21.82 -6.01
CA LYS A 141 16.36 23.25 -5.86
C LYS A 141 15.27 23.45 -4.81
N ASP A 142 15.33 24.56 -4.10
CA ASP A 142 14.22 25.01 -3.26
C ASP A 142 12.97 25.20 -4.10
N ARG A 143 11.82 24.83 -3.52
CA ARG A 143 10.53 24.88 -4.20
C ARG A 143 9.41 25.13 -3.20
N ASP A 144 8.36 25.78 -3.68
CA ASP A 144 7.13 25.91 -2.91
C ASP A 144 6.41 24.56 -2.88
N ILE A 145 6.20 24.03 -1.67
CA ILE A 145 5.56 22.73 -1.48
C ILE A 145 4.09 22.96 -1.13
N VAL A 146 3.19 22.46 -1.95
CA VAL A 146 1.79 22.35 -1.61
C VAL A 146 1.58 21.03 -0.86
N ASN A 147 1.39 21.12 0.46
CA ASN A 147 1.05 19.94 1.25
C ASN A 147 -0.36 19.45 0.88
N LYS A 148 -0.44 18.24 0.33
CA LYS A 148 -1.71 17.57 0.06
C LYS A 148 -2.00 16.60 1.19
N SER A 149 -3.26 16.57 1.65
CA SER A 149 -3.68 15.58 2.63
C SER A 149 -3.53 14.17 2.05
N PRO A 150 -2.90 13.24 2.77
CA PRO A 150 -2.87 11.83 2.37
C PRO A 150 -4.19 11.11 2.66
N LEU A 151 -5.17 11.78 3.25
CA LEU A 151 -6.45 11.20 3.62
C LEU A 151 -7.46 11.37 2.49
N TYR A 152 -8.20 10.31 2.21
CA TYR A 152 -9.29 10.31 1.24
C TYR A 152 -10.61 10.06 1.95
N HIS A 153 -11.54 11.00 1.80
CA HIS A 153 -12.87 10.93 2.41
C HIS A 153 -13.90 10.53 1.36
N GLN A 154 -14.37 9.29 1.44
CA GLN A 154 -15.43 8.78 0.58
C GLN A 154 -16.80 9.12 1.16
N ALA A 155 -17.70 9.62 0.32
CA ALA A 155 -19.11 9.73 0.69
C ALA A 155 -19.72 8.34 0.92
N LEU A 156 -20.58 8.23 1.93
CA LEU A 156 -21.29 6.99 2.20
C LEU A 156 -22.30 6.71 1.07
N TYR A 157 -22.46 5.43 0.75
CA TYR A 157 -23.49 4.98 -0.19
C TYR A 157 -24.78 4.63 0.56
N ASP A 158 -25.90 4.99 -0.04
CA ASP A 158 -27.24 4.66 0.51
C ASP A 158 -27.57 3.17 0.35
N GLN A 159 -26.89 2.48 -0.56
CA GLN A 159 -27.18 1.08 -0.89
C GLN A 159 -25.90 0.26 -1.01
N VAL A 160 -25.99 -1.01 -0.66
CA VAL A 160 -24.91 -1.98 -0.85
C VAL A 160 -24.70 -2.25 -2.33
N GLN A 161 -23.50 -1.99 -2.80
CA GLN A 161 -23.06 -2.28 -4.16
C GLN A 161 -22.59 -3.74 -4.25
N ARG A 162 -22.94 -4.44 -5.32
CA ARG A 162 -22.56 -5.84 -5.54
C ARG A 162 -22.14 -6.08 -6.98
N LYS A 163 -21.09 -6.89 -7.16
CA LYS A 163 -20.65 -7.36 -8.46
C LYS A 163 -20.17 -8.80 -8.37
N THR A 164 -20.54 -9.62 -9.33
CA THR A 164 -20.06 -11.01 -9.45
C THR A 164 -19.45 -11.20 -10.83
N GLU A 165 -18.26 -11.78 -10.88
CA GLU A 165 -17.60 -12.22 -12.10
C GLU A 165 -17.41 -13.73 -12.06
N TYR A 166 -17.71 -14.42 -13.16
CA TYR A 166 -17.55 -15.86 -13.27
C TYR A 166 -16.26 -16.19 -13.99
N GLN A 167 -15.42 -17.00 -13.38
CA GLN A 167 -14.15 -17.47 -13.95
C GLN A 167 -13.96 -18.96 -13.63
N GLN A 168 -13.17 -19.64 -14.46
CA GLN A 168 -12.78 -21.03 -14.20
C GLN A 168 -11.65 -21.08 -13.16
N ILE A 169 -12.03 -21.13 -11.89
CA ILE A 169 -11.10 -21.16 -10.76
C ILE A 169 -11.60 -22.17 -9.72
N ASN A 170 -10.67 -22.82 -9.02
CA ASN A 170 -11.00 -23.81 -8.00
C ASN A 170 -11.52 -23.19 -6.69
N GLN A 171 -11.25 -21.91 -6.45
CA GLN A 171 -11.58 -21.24 -5.21
C GLN A 171 -12.15 -19.85 -5.50
N ALA A 172 -13.40 -19.64 -5.17
CA ALA A 172 -14.02 -18.33 -5.29
C ALA A 172 -13.40 -17.30 -4.32
N LYS A 173 -13.36 -16.06 -4.72
CA LYS A 173 -12.90 -14.92 -3.91
C LYS A 173 -14.09 -14.04 -3.56
N LEU A 174 -14.43 -13.97 -2.28
CA LEU A 174 -15.47 -13.06 -1.77
C LEU A 174 -14.78 -11.96 -0.97
N ASN A 175 -14.80 -10.74 -1.50
CA ASN A 175 -14.25 -9.56 -0.87
C ASN A 175 -15.35 -8.56 -0.53
N LEU A 176 -15.25 -7.92 0.64
CA LEU A 176 -16.19 -6.89 1.09
C LEU A 176 -15.42 -5.65 1.54
N ALA A 177 -16.04 -4.48 1.40
CA ALA A 177 -15.54 -3.24 1.95
C ALA A 177 -16.63 -2.58 2.79
N TYR A 178 -16.26 -2.18 3.98
CA TYR A 178 -17.10 -1.41 4.89
C TYR A 178 -16.49 -0.02 5.08
N SER A 179 -17.32 1.01 5.04
CA SER A 179 -16.91 2.34 5.43
C SER A 179 -16.74 2.38 6.94
N LEU A 180 -15.55 2.77 7.36
CA LEU A 180 -15.21 3.04 8.76
C LEU A 180 -14.42 4.36 8.78
N PRO A 181 -15.07 5.50 9.06
CA PRO A 181 -14.44 6.81 8.99
C PRO A 181 -13.53 7.06 10.20
N VAL A 182 -12.53 6.20 10.34
CA VAL A 182 -11.43 6.29 11.29
C VAL A 182 -10.15 6.42 10.48
N TYR A 183 -9.52 7.57 10.57
CA TYR A 183 -8.37 7.93 9.75
C TYR A 183 -7.08 7.89 10.57
N TYR A 184 -5.97 7.90 9.86
CA TYR A 184 -4.66 7.96 10.47
C TYR A 184 -4.53 9.28 11.27
N HIS A 185 -4.05 9.19 12.50
CA HIS A 185 -3.98 10.27 13.51
C HIS A 185 -5.31 10.72 14.14
N ASP A 186 -6.44 10.14 13.80
CA ASP A 186 -7.68 10.39 14.55
C ASP A 186 -7.56 9.88 16.00
N ALA A 187 -8.34 10.46 16.90
CA ALA A 187 -8.39 10.02 18.30
C ALA A 187 -8.76 8.53 18.43
N ASP A 188 -9.62 8.04 17.53
CA ASP A 188 -10.10 6.66 17.50
C ASP A 188 -9.22 5.70 16.65
N TYR A 189 -8.08 6.18 16.13
CA TYR A 189 -7.23 5.38 15.26
C TYR A 189 -6.79 4.06 15.91
N TYR A 190 -6.30 4.11 17.14
CA TYR A 190 -5.87 2.90 17.87
C TYR A 190 -7.04 1.99 18.23
N ALA A 191 -8.21 2.55 18.54
CA ALA A 191 -9.43 1.75 18.70
C ALA A 191 -9.83 1.04 17.40
N GLY A 192 -9.69 1.72 16.25
CA GLY A 192 -9.88 1.13 14.93
C GLY A 192 -8.90 -0.02 14.63
N LEU A 193 -7.63 0.09 15.05
CA LEU A 193 -6.66 -1.00 14.92
C LEU A 193 -7.07 -2.21 15.77
N VAL A 194 -7.47 -2.00 17.02
CA VAL A 194 -7.92 -3.07 17.92
C VAL A 194 -9.22 -3.70 17.39
N PHE A 195 -10.18 -2.90 16.94
CA PHE A 195 -11.38 -3.39 16.28
C PHE A 195 -11.04 -4.30 15.09
N ASN A 196 -10.17 -3.85 14.18
CA ASN A 196 -9.74 -4.68 13.06
C ASN A 196 -9.02 -5.95 13.53
N GLY A 197 -8.20 -5.86 14.58
CA GLY A 197 -7.55 -7.01 15.21
C GLY A 197 -8.53 -8.06 15.71
N LEU A 198 -9.61 -7.63 16.37
CA LEU A 198 -10.71 -8.50 16.83
C LEU A 198 -11.56 -9.02 15.67
N PHE A 199 -11.75 -8.24 14.62
CA PHE A 199 -12.60 -8.62 13.48
C PHE A 199 -11.94 -9.68 12.60
N GLY A 200 -10.78 -9.37 12.00
CA GLY A 200 -10.11 -10.28 11.05
C GLY A 200 -8.61 -10.03 10.88
N GLY A 201 -8.02 -9.13 11.68
CA GLY A 201 -6.63 -8.71 11.54
C GLY A 201 -5.60 -9.57 12.28
N THR A 202 -6.04 -10.48 13.15
CA THR A 202 -5.16 -11.34 13.96
C THR A 202 -5.65 -12.80 13.95
N PRO A 203 -4.81 -13.78 14.36
CA PRO A 203 -5.24 -15.17 14.54
C PRO A 203 -6.31 -15.38 15.62
N TYR A 204 -6.49 -14.42 16.53
CA TYR A 204 -7.51 -14.45 17.59
C TYR A 204 -8.85 -13.84 17.12
N SER A 205 -8.90 -13.33 15.91
CA SER A 205 -10.05 -12.60 15.38
C SER A 205 -11.26 -13.50 15.14
N LYS A 206 -12.44 -12.87 15.17
CA LYS A 206 -13.72 -13.56 14.93
C LYS A 206 -13.81 -14.19 13.53
N LEU A 207 -13.28 -13.54 12.49
CA LEU A 207 -13.28 -14.10 11.14
C LEU A 207 -12.40 -15.34 11.07
N PHE A 208 -11.21 -15.29 11.68
CA PHE A 208 -10.32 -16.45 11.70
C PHE A 208 -10.93 -17.60 12.50
N THR A 209 -11.36 -17.35 13.73
CA THR A 209 -11.81 -18.41 14.65
C THR A 209 -13.16 -18.99 14.27
N ASN A 210 -14.13 -18.15 13.82
CA ASN A 210 -15.51 -18.61 13.60
C ASN A 210 -15.77 -18.98 12.13
N VAL A 211 -15.26 -18.22 11.15
CA VAL A 211 -15.53 -18.46 9.73
C VAL A 211 -14.57 -19.50 9.17
N ARG A 212 -13.26 -19.36 9.45
CA ARG A 212 -12.26 -20.29 8.94
C ARG A 212 -12.18 -21.56 9.76
N GLU A 213 -11.90 -21.47 11.07
CA GLU A 213 -11.58 -22.64 11.90
C GLU A 213 -12.85 -23.45 12.27
N LYS A 214 -13.82 -22.82 12.97
CA LYS A 214 -14.99 -23.54 13.48
C LYS A 214 -15.97 -23.95 12.38
N ALA A 215 -16.29 -23.04 11.48
CA ALA A 215 -17.25 -23.34 10.42
C ALA A 215 -16.62 -24.04 9.21
N SER A 216 -15.31 -23.96 9.06
CA SER A 216 -14.54 -24.50 7.91
C SER A 216 -15.11 -24.04 6.55
N LEU A 217 -15.66 -22.82 6.48
CA LEU A 217 -16.30 -22.27 5.29
C LEU A 217 -15.35 -21.50 4.39
N ALA A 218 -14.17 -21.15 4.90
CA ALA A 218 -13.17 -20.40 4.16
C ALA A 218 -11.78 -20.98 4.36
N TYR A 219 -10.99 -20.98 3.31
CA TYR A 219 -9.56 -21.33 3.36
C TYR A 219 -8.76 -20.25 4.09
N TYR A 220 -9.17 -19.02 3.93
CA TYR A 220 -8.73 -17.87 4.69
C TYR A 220 -9.87 -16.87 4.83
N ALA A 221 -9.91 -16.16 5.94
CA ALA A 221 -10.80 -15.03 6.20
C ALA A 221 -10.04 -14.01 7.03
N SER A 222 -9.87 -12.82 6.49
CA SER A 222 -9.11 -11.76 7.14
C SER A 222 -9.71 -10.39 6.86
N SER A 223 -9.44 -9.41 7.73
CA SER A 223 -9.76 -8.01 7.50
C SER A 223 -8.54 -7.13 7.62
N ARG A 224 -8.61 -5.97 6.96
CA ARG A 224 -7.58 -4.94 7.00
C ARG A 224 -8.21 -3.55 7.09
N LEU A 225 -7.80 -2.79 8.08
CA LEU A 225 -8.09 -1.36 8.15
C LEU A 225 -7.19 -0.59 7.17
N LEU A 226 -7.77 0.27 6.36
CA LEU A 226 -7.10 1.19 5.44
C LEU A 226 -7.32 2.62 5.95
N PRO A 227 -6.50 3.11 6.90
CA PRO A 227 -6.79 4.34 7.63
C PRO A 227 -6.62 5.62 6.82
N PHE A 228 -5.97 5.57 5.66
CA PHE A 228 -5.91 6.71 4.74
C PHE A 228 -7.18 6.86 3.90
N ASN A 229 -8.03 5.83 3.88
CA ASN A 229 -9.23 5.76 3.06
C ASN A 229 -10.52 5.62 3.88
N GLY A 230 -10.41 5.38 5.19
CA GLY A 230 -11.57 5.14 6.06
C GLY A 230 -12.33 3.86 5.70
N ILE A 231 -11.60 2.77 5.39
CA ILE A 231 -12.18 1.49 4.92
C ILE A 231 -11.70 0.34 5.78
N VAL A 232 -12.60 -0.60 6.07
CA VAL A 232 -12.25 -1.96 6.46
C VAL A 232 -12.54 -2.89 5.29
N SER A 233 -11.50 -3.51 4.75
CA SER A 233 -11.59 -4.50 3.68
C SER A 233 -11.54 -5.91 4.26
N VAL A 234 -12.47 -6.77 3.84
CA VAL A 234 -12.48 -8.20 4.17
C VAL A 234 -12.15 -9.00 2.92
N GLN A 235 -11.30 -10.00 3.08
CA GLN A 235 -10.87 -10.89 2.00
C GLN A 235 -11.06 -12.35 2.43
N THR A 236 -11.67 -13.14 1.56
CA THR A 236 -11.89 -14.58 1.80
C THR A 236 -11.63 -15.41 0.56
N GLY A 237 -11.22 -16.67 0.80
CA GLY A 237 -11.18 -17.71 -0.22
C GLY A 237 -12.16 -18.82 0.16
N ILE A 238 -13.18 -19.09 -0.68
CA ILE A 238 -14.33 -19.93 -0.33
C ILE A 238 -14.69 -20.91 -1.44
N GLN A 239 -15.56 -21.87 -1.15
CA GLN A 239 -16.30 -22.57 -2.18
C GLN A 239 -17.39 -21.64 -2.73
N ALA A 240 -17.61 -21.64 -4.06
CA ALA A 240 -18.59 -20.76 -4.68
C ALA A 240 -20.02 -20.99 -4.15
N SER A 241 -20.36 -22.24 -3.80
CA SER A 241 -21.64 -22.61 -3.20
C SER A 241 -21.90 -22.00 -1.83
N ASP A 242 -20.85 -21.61 -1.11
CA ASP A 242 -20.93 -21.12 0.26
C ASP A 242 -20.98 -19.59 0.36
N GLN A 243 -21.00 -18.88 -0.77
CA GLN A 243 -20.93 -17.42 -0.84
C GLN A 243 -21.90 -16.71 0.12
N GLU A 244 -23.17 -17.06 0.05
CA GLU A 244 -24.22 -16.42 0.87
C GLU A 244 -24.02 -16.73 2.35
N LYS A 245 -23.71 -17.99 2.68
CA LYS A 245 -23.46 -18.42 4.05
C LYS A 245 -22.26 -17.71 4.67
N VAL A 246 -21.14 -17.58 3.91
CA VAL A 246 -19.95 -16.88 4.37
C VAL A 246 -20.23 -15.38 4.54
N GLN A 247 -20.93 -14.76 3.59
CA GLN A 247 -21.31 -13.35 3.69
C GLN A 247 -22.14 -13.06 4.94
N ASN A 248 -23.15 -13.90 5.21
CA ASN A 248 -24.00 -13.77 6.38
C ASN A 248 -23.19 -13.95 7.67
N MET A 249 -22.32 -14.95 7.71
CA MET A 249 -21.47 -15.20 8.89
C MET A 249 -20.49 -14.03 9.14
N ILE A 250 -19.90 -13.43 8.11
CA ILE A 250 -19.06 -12.23 8.26
C ILE A 250 -19.89 -11.09 8.88
N GLN A 251 -21.11 -10.88 8.40
CA GLN A 251 -22.00 -9.86 8.94
C GLN A 251 -22.38 -10.13 10.40
N GLU A 252 -22.66 -11.39 10.76
CA GLU A 252 -22.91 -11.78 12.15
C GLU A 252 -21.72 -11.49 13.06
N GLN A 253 -20.49 -11.75 12.60
CA GLN A 253 -19.28 -11.44 13.39
C GLN A 253 -19.09 -9.93 13.57
N LEU A 254 -19.42 -9.12 12.57
CA LEU A 254 -19.40 -7.66 12.68
C LEU A 254 -20.40 -7.16 13.71
N ILE A 255 -21.66 -7.64 13.64
CA ILE A 255 -22.72 -7.31 14.59
C ILE A 255 -22.36 -7.77 16.02
N ALA A 256 -21.78 -8.95 16.16
CA ALA A 256 -21.32 -9.45 17.46
C ALA A 256 -20.30 -8.49 18.11
N LEU A 257 -19.32 -7.99 17.32
CA LEU A 257 -18.35 -6.99 17.82
C LEU A 257 -19.02 -5.66 18.19
N GLN A 258 -19.98 -5.18 17.39
CA GLN A 258 -20.74 -3.97 17.69
C GLN A 258 -21.51 -4.08 19.02
N ASN A 259 -21.93 -5.29 19.37
CA ASN A 259 -22.61 -5.59 20.63
C ASN A 259 -21.64 -5.90 21.80
N GLY A 260 -20.32 -5.78 21.59
CA GLY A 260 -19.33 -6.04 22.61
C GLY A 260 -19.10 -7.54 22.91
N ASP A 261 -19.47 -8.43 22.00
CA ASP A 261 -19.29 -9.88 22.15
C ASP A 261 -17.83 -10.28 21.91
N PHE A 262 -16.98 -10.00 22.89
CA PHE A 262 -15.59 -10.48 23.00
C PHE A 262 -15.19 -10.52 24.48
N THR A 263 -14.25 -11.36 24.82
CA THR A 263 -13.77 -11.48 26.19
C THR A 263 -12.61 -10.52 26.45
N THR A 264 -12.37 -10.17 27.72
CA THR A 264 -11.19 -9.38 28.12
C THR A 264 -9.88 -10.10 27.75
N GLU A 265 -9.87 -11.42 27.80
CA GLU A 265 -8.72 -12.23 27.40
C GLU A 265 -8.42 -12.07 25.91
N THR A 266 -9.42 -12.26 25.02
CA THR A 266 -9.25 -12.05 23.57
C THR A 266 -8.83 -10.61 23.24
N LEU A 267 -9.37 -9.61 23.94
CA LEU A 267 -8.94 -8.24 23.80
C LEU A 267 -7.46 -8.06 24.12
N SER A 268 -6.99 -8.62 25.25
CA SER A 268 -5.57 -8.58 25.64
C SER A 268 -4.66 -9.27 24.63
N GLU A 269 -5.05 -10.46 24.14
CA GLU A 269 -4.29 -11.19 23.11
C GLU A 269 -4.15 -10.37 21.81
N VAL A 270 -5.21 -9.69 21.38
CA VAL A 270 -5.18 -8.82 20.21
C VAL A 270 -4.28 -7.60 20.44
N GLN A 271 -4.37 -6.95 21.60
CA GLN A 271 -3.51 -5.82 21.95
C GLN A 271 -2.03 -6.25 21.98
N ASP A 272 -1.70 -7.36 22.61
CA ASP A 272 -0.35 -7.90 22.65
C ASP A 272 0.18 -8.25 21.25
N SER A 273 -0.67 -8.82 20.40
CA SER A 273 -0.33 -9.12 19.01
C SER A 273 0.01 -7.83 18.22
N LEU A 274 -0.80 -6.78 18.35
CA LEU A 274 -0.56 -5.50 17.70
C LEU A 274 0.71 -4.80 18.20
N ILE A 275 0.95 -4.81 19.52
CA ILE A 275 2.16 -4.28 20.13
C ILE A 275 3.40 -5.03 19.63
N ASN A 276 3.33 -6.36 19.56
CA ASN A 276 4.42 -7.18 19.07
C ASN A 276 4.70 -6.93 17.58
N GLN A 277 3.66 -6.80 16.76
CA GLN A 277 3.81 -6.44 15.34
C GLN A 277 4.46 -5.06 15.19
N TYR A 278 4.05 -4.09 15.98
CA TYR A 278 4.66 -2.75 15.97
C TYR A 278 6.15 -2.81 16.37
N ARG A 279 6.49 -3.51 17.46
CA ARG A 279 7.87 -3.66 17.91
C ARG A 279 8.74 -4.39 16.89
N ALA A 280 8.28 -5.53 16.36
CA ALA A 280 8.98 -6.25 15.31
C ALA A 280 9.13 -5.43 14.02
N GLY A 281 8.17 -4.55 13.74
CA GLY A 281 8.25 -3.62 12.62
C GLY A 281 9.44 -2.67 12.69
N HIS A 282 9.88 -2.27 13.90
CA HIS A 282 11.04 -1.39 14.09
C HIS A 282 12.39 -2.05 13.79
N ASP A 283 12.45 -3.38 13.72
CA ASP A 283 13.65 -4.10 13.30
C ASP A 283 13.91 -3.97 11.78
N LEU A 284 12.91 -3.50 11.03
CA LEU A 284 13.01 -3.32 9.58
C LEU A 284 13.20 -1.84 9.24
N ALA A 285 14.36 -1.50 8.70
CA ALA A 285 14.68 -0.13 8.26
C ALA A 285 13.60 0.48 7.35
N SER A 286 12.99 -0.33 6.46
CA SER A 286 11.89 0.13 5.61
C SER A 286 10.68 0.63 6.39
N ASN A 287 10.31 -0.06 7.47
CA ASN A 287 9.14 0.32 8.25
C ASN A 287 9.40 1.59 9.06
N VAL A 288 10.62 1.74 9.60
CA VAL A 288 11.03 2.96 10.30
C VAL A 288 10.96 4.16 9.35
N LEU A 289 11.49 4.03 8.12
CA LEU A 289 11.44 5.08 7.12
C LEU A 289 10.01 5.40 6.67
N GLU A 290 9.14 4.39 6.52
CA GLU A 290 7.73 4.60 6.16
C GLU A 290 6.94 5.29 7.26
N GLN A 291 7.23 5.01 8.52
CA GLN A 291 6.61 5.73 9.64
C GLN A 291 6.98 7.23 9.58
N GLN A 292 8.24 7.56 9.33
CA GLN A 292 8.68 8.95 9.21
C GLN A 292 8.05 9.68 8.01
N LEU A 293 7.74 8.96 6.92
CA LEU A 293 7.10 9.55 5.75
C LEU A 293 5.64 9.96 6.00
N VAL A 294 4.94 9.26 6.89
CA VAL A 294 3.51 9.48 7.14
C VAL A 294 3.22 10.26 8.43
N THR A 295 4.27 10.54 9.24
CA THR A 295 4.18 11.40 10.43
C THR A 295 4.34 12.86 10.03
#